data_6a74ec5956c70498e67a5de11e74ca2d
#
_entry.id   6a74ec5956c70498e67a5de11e74ca2d
#
_cell.length_a   1.000
_cell.length_b   1.000
_cell.length_c   1.000
_cell.angle_alpha   90.00
_cell.angle_beta   90.00
_cell.angle_gamma   90.00
#
_symmetry.space_group_name_H-M   'P 1'
#
loop_
_entity.id
_entity.type
_entity.pdbx_description
1 polymer ?
#
loop_
_entity_poly.entity_id
_entity_poly.type
_entity_poly.pdbx_seq_one_letter_code
_entity_poly.pdbx_strand_id
1 'polypeptide(L)'
;MQNMRQVKLDIDLIAITADGVTMPQPSENFLDRALHELKSCVTSYFVDYNALGDVYDASEDVLEVWILTGRDQSTVLKTMVDDTFTPSTGIPVNVMLVDPNALLNAVVAGNGPDVVISTDSWNPVNYALRHAVEDLTQFDDLQEVLDQFYPSAYAAFSFNSGLYALPETQLCSILFYRSDILEEYGLSVPETWDDLIAMLPTIQGANMSVGIPYPDIAAPNLSSYYAMLYQLGGALYNDSATHTTINSEAGVQAFERYTSLYNDYGLPTIFDFVSRFRSGEMPLGIFDYTTFNTLTVSAPEIRGLWDIAILPGTSRTAEDGSTYVDHSGHSQGACCMMIATDSETTKQNAWQFMKWWTSTDAQVRFGREIEAVLGSSARYATANIAAIEQLSWSEAQLAVIREQMTWAVGFREVAGGYYTTRHMTNAVRKVTNDKTDPRETLLDYARTINEEINKKRLEFGLPIDEETP
;
A
#
# COMPACT_ATOMS: atom_id res chain seq x y z
N MET A 1 -17.13 6.18 -16.85
CA MET A 1 -15.72 6.60 -17.02
C MET A 1 -14.78 5.48 -17.45
N GLN A 2 -15.06 4.21 -17.17
CA GLN A 2 -14.22 3.08 -17.59
C GLN A 2 -14.08 2.91 -19.11
N ASN A 3 -15.10 3.30 -19.90
CA ASN A 3 -15.08 3.19 -21.37
C ASN A 3 -14.23 4.27 -22.08
N MET A 4 -13.82 5.35 -21.40
CA MET A 4 -12.95 6.37 -22.01
C MET A 4 -11.46 6.02 -22.00
N ARG A 5 -11.06 5.02 -21.20
CA ARG A 5 -9.66 4.55 -21.16
C ARG A 5 -9.30 3.54 -22.25
N GLN A 6 -10.26 3.14 -23.09
CA GLN A 6 -10.08 2.17 -24.18
C GLN A 6 -10.30 2.80 -25.57
N VAL A 7 -10.27 4.11 -25.70
CA VAL A 7 -10.26 4.74 -27.03
C VAL A 7 -8.92 4.39 -27.66
N LYS A 8 -8.93 3.49 -28.62
CA LYS A 8 -7.78 3.27 -29.50
C LYS A 8 -7.50 4.61 -30.19
N LEU A 9 -6.29 5.12 -30.03
CA LEU A 9 -5.80 6.20 -30.84
C LEU A 9 -5.59 5.63 -32.24
N ASP A 10 -6.54 5.87 -33.14
CA ASP A 10 -6.44 5.51 -34.56
C ASP A 10 -5.46 6.45 -35.31
N ILE A 11 -4.36 6.83 -34.66
CA ILE A 11 -3.33 7.69 -35.21
C ILE A 11 -2.00 6.92 -35.16
N ASP A 12 -1.56 6.48 -36.33
CA ASP A 12 -0.30 5.74 -36.47
C ASP A 12 0.93 6.68 -36.60
N LEU A 13 0.72 7.90 -37.04
CA LEU A 13 1.80 8.87 -37.23
C LEU A 13 1.30 10.31 -37.11
N ILE A 14 2.00 11.13 -36.34
CA ILE A 14 1.91 12.59 -36.35
C ILE A 14 3.23 13.13 -36.89
N ALA A 15 3.21 13.72 -38.08
CA ALA A 15 4.39 14.35 -38.67
C ALA A 15 4.27 15.89 -38.65
N ILE A 16 5.28 16.52 -38.06
CA ILE A 16 5.44 18.00 -38.10
C ILE A 16 6.65 18.30 -38.97
N THR A 17 6.43 18.97 -40.11
CA THR A 17 7.51 19.30 -41.07
C THR A 17 7.65 20.79 -41.21
N ALA A 18 8.87 21.26 -41.49
CA ALA A 18 9.11 22.66 -41.85
C ALA A 18 8.55 22.95 -43.23
N ASP A 19 8.30 24.25 -43.51
CA ASP A 19 7.79 24.70 -44.79
C ASP A 19 8.72 24.29 -45.95
N GLY A 20 8.19 23.65 -46.98
CA GLY A 20 8.95 23.15 -48.16
C GLY A 20 9.42 21.69 -48.06
N VAL A 21 9.14 20.97 -46.98
CA VAL A 21 9.44 19.52 -46.86
C VAL A 21 8.22 18.71 -47.30
N THR A 22 8.45 17.72 -48.16
CA THR A 22 7.39 16.82 -48.63
C THR A 22 6.88 15.95 -47.48
N MET A 23 5.58 16.06 -47.13
CA MET A 23 4.96 15.21 -46.12
C MET A 23 4.95 13.77 -46.55
N PRO A 24 5.21 12.83 -45.63
CA PRO A 24 5.01 11.38 -45.88
C PRO A 24 3.53 11.14 -46.20
N GLN A 25 3.28 10.44 -47.29
CA GLN A 25 1.91 10.07 -47.65
C GLN A 25 1.48 8.84 -46.83
N PRO A 26 0.23 8.79 -46.33
CA PRO A 26 -0.27 7.61 -45.69
C PRO A 26 -0.24 6.44 -46.68
N SER A 27 0.30 5.30 -46.28
CA SER A 27 0.30 4.10 -47.11
C SER A 27 -1.14 3.52 -47.16
N GLU A 28 -1.81 3.68 -48.27
CA GLU A 28 -3.14 3.11 -48.52
C GLU A 28 -3.09 1.78 -49.28
N ASN A 29 -1.88 1.26 -49.55
CA ASN A 29 -1.73 0.04 -50.37
C ASN A 29 -1.95 -1.21 -49.52
N PHE A 30 -2.90 -2.07 -49.93
CA PHE A 30 -3.23 -3.31 -49.24
C PHE A 30 -2.03 -4.22 -48.99
N LEU A 31 -1.06 -4.23 -49.91
CA LEU A 31 0.17 -5.01 -49.76
C LEU A 31 1.08 -4.46 -48.64
N ASP A 32 1.22 -3.16 -48.54
CA ASP A 32 2.02 -2.53 -47.50
C ASP A 32 1.37 -2.73 -46.13
N ARG A 33 0.06 -2.65 -46.03
CA ARG A 33 -0.69 -2.94 -44.82
C ARG A 33 -0.56 -4.41 -44.42
N ALA A 34 -0.70 -5.34 -45.34
CA ALA A 34 -0.52 -6.77 -45.08
C ALA A 34 0.93 -7.10 -44.66
N LEU A 35 1.91 -6.43 -45.26
CA LEU A 35 3.32 -6.59 -44.90
C LEU A 35 3.62 -6.01 -43.52
N HIS A 36 3.01 -4.88 -43.19
CA HIS A 36 3.11 -4.26 -41.86
C HIS A 36 2.49 -5.16 -40.79
N GLU A 37 1.28 -5.66 -41.01
CA GLU A 37 0.58 -6.59 -40.11
C GLU A 37 1.39 -7.88 -39.89
N LEU A 38 1.96 -8.43 -40.98
CA LEU A 38 2.80 -9.62 -40.91
C LEU A 38 4.11 -9.32 -40.14
N LYS A 39 4.75 -8.19 -40.44
CA LYS A 39 5.95 -7.76 -39.74
C LYS A 39 5.68 -7.50 -38.27
N SER A 40 4.58 -6.83 -37.93
CA SER A 40 4.16 -6.58 -36.57
C SER A 40 3.84 -7.88 -35.83
N CYS A 41 3.17 -8.81 -36.49
CA CYS A 41 2.90 -10.14 -35.95
C CYS A 41 4.19 -10.91 -35.68
N VAL A 42 5.12 -10.93 -36.62
CA VAL A 42 6.43 -11.59 -36.43
C VAL A 42 7.25 -10.87 -35.35
N THR A 43 7.29 -9.56 -35.37
CA THR A 43 8.06 -8.77 -34.38
C THR A 43 7.50 -8.97 -32.97
N SER A 44 6.17 -9.12 -32.82
CA SER A 44 5.54 -9.35 -31.51
C SER A 44 5.97 -10.68 -30.83
N TYR A 45 6.51 -11.62 -31.56
CA TYR A 45 7.11 -12.86 -31.01
C TYR A 45 8.57 -12.68 -30.52
N PHE A 46 9.24 -11.62 -30.98
CA PHE A 46 10.68 -11.39 -30.68
C PHE A 46 10.94 -10.15 -29.83
N VAL A 47 9.96 -9.27 -29.69
CA VAL A 47 10.07 -8.06 -28.87
C VAL A 47 9.31 -8.28 -27.57
N ASP A 48 10.04 -8.25 -26.48
CA ASP A 48 9.41 -8.21 -25.15
C ASP A 48 8.89 -6.80 -24.88
N TYR A 49 7.58 -6.62 -24.98
CA TYR A 49 6.90 -5.33 -24.71
C TYR A 49 6.91 -4.94 -23.24
N ASN A 50 7.31 -5.83 -22.33
CA ASN A 50 7.42 -5.55 -20.90
C ASN A 50 8.78 -4.93 -20.55
N ALA A 51 9.79 -5.15 -21.39
CA ALA A 51 11.12 -4.57 -21.20
C ALA A 51 11.10 -3.05 -21.42
N LEU A 52 11.89 -2.35 -20.63
CA LEU A 52 12.00 -0.89 -20.65
C LEU A 52 13.42 -0.46 -20.99
N GLY A 53 13.55 0.45 -21.95
CA GLY A 53 14.83 1.01 -22.36
C GLY A 53 15.77 -0.01 -23.02
N ASP A 54 17.08 0.16 -22.80
CA ASP A 54 18.08 -0.78 -23.27
C ASP A 54 18.03 -2.09 -22.49
N VAL A 55 18.09 -3.21 -23.20
CA VAL A 55 18.04 -4.56 -22.64
C VAL A 55 19.41 -5.21 -22.86
N TYR A 56 19.97 -5.73 -21.78
CA TYR A 56 21.21 -6.49 -21.81
C TYR A 56 20.94 -7.98 -22.06
N ASP A 57 21.87 -8.67 -22.68
CA ASP A 57 21.77 -10.14 -22.83
C ASP A 57 21.79 -10.80 -21.43
N ALA A 58 20.91 -11.76 -21.23
CA ALA A 58 20.79 -12.46 -19.94
C ALA A 58 22.10 -13.18 -19.58
N SER A 59 22.64 -12.86 -18.41
CA SER A 59 23.82 -13.51 -17.81
C SER A 59 23.74 -13.33 -16.29
N GLU A 60 24.55 -14.06 -15.52
CA GLU A 60 24.60 -13.91 -14.04
C GLU A 60 25.04 -12.52 -13.58
N ASP A 61 25.65 -11.72 -14.44
CA ASP A 61 26.07 -10.35 -14.14
C ASP A 61 24.95 -9.33 -14.38
N VAL A 62 23.89 -9.69 -15.13
CA VAL A 62 22.76 -8.82 -15.45
C VAL A 62 21.64 -9.06 -14.43
N LEU A 63 21.24 -8.01 -13.74
CA LEU A 63 20.16 -8.09 -12.75
C LEU A 63 18.79 -7.92 -13.42
N GLU A 64 17.91 -8.88 -13.22
CA GLU A 64 16.51 -8.82 -13.69
C GLU A 64 15.61 -8.22 -12.60
N VAL A 65 15.08 -7.03 -12.84
CA VAL A 65 14.22 -6.31 -11.89
C VAL A 65 12.80 -6.18 -12.44
N TRP A 66 11.83 -6.74 -11.74
CA TRP A 66 10.42 -6.57 -12.10
C TRP A 66 9.75 -5.51 -11.25
N ILE A 67 9.04 -4.59 -11.92
CA ILE A 67 8.22 -3.58 -11.27
C ILE A 67 6.75 -3.87 -11.54
N LEU A 68 5.94 -3.85 -10.47
CA LEU A 68 4.53 -4.24 -10.50
C LEU A 68 3.57 -3.04 -10.51
N THR A 69 4.04 -1.86 -10.87
CA THR A 69 3.25 -0.62 -10.89
C THR A 69 3.02 -0.09 -12.31
N GLY A 70 2.66 1.20 -12.46
CA GLY A 70 2.35 1.78 -13.77
C GLY A 70 3.59 2.05 -14.64
N ARG A 71 3.36 2.21 -15.95
CA ARG A 71 4.43 2.43 -16.95
C ARG A 71 5.25 3.70 -16.67
N ASP A 72 4.61 4.77 -16.19
CA ASP A 72 5.32 6.02 -15.93
C ASP A 72 6.34 5.85 -14.79
N GLN A 73 5.95 5.17 -13.71
CA GLN A 73 6.83 4.82 -12.60
C GLN A 73 7.99 3.95 -13.07
N SER A 74 7.71 2.95 -13.89
CA SER A 74 8.74 2.04 -14.41
C SER A 74 9.71 2.76 -15.34
N THR A 75 9.25 3.72 -16.13
CA THR A 75 10.12 4.55 -16.99
C THR A 75 11.05 5.44 -16.16
N VAL A 76 10.52 6.06 -15.09
CA VAL A 76 11.34 6.86 -14.15
C VAL A 76 12.39 5.98 -13.49
N LEU A 77 12.00 4.80 -12.97
CA LEU A 77 12.96 3.86 -12.39
C LEU A 77 14.06 3.50 -13.37
N LYS A 78 13.72 3.09 -14.61
CA LYS A 78 14.73 2.72 -15.62
C LYS A 78 15.71 3.87 -15.91
N THR A 79 15.18 5.10 -16.02
CA THR A 79 16.03 6.29 -16.19
C THR A 79 16.98 6.48 -15.00
N MET A 80 16.50 6.30 -13.77
CA MET A 80 17.33 6.42 -12.58
C MET A 80 18.41 5.33 -12.51
N VAL A 81 18.07 4.10 -12.91
CA VAL A 81 19.02 2.97 -13.00
C VAL A 81 20.14 3.31 -13.98
N ASP A 82 19.79 3.76 -15.18
CA ASP A 82 20.75 4.07 -16.23
C ASP A 82 21.64 5.29 -15.89
N ASP A 83 21.06 6.27 -15.18
CA ASP A 83 21.77 7.50 -14.82
C ASP A 83 22.68 7.36 -13.58
N THR A 84 22.30 6.51 -12.61
CA THR A 84 22.96 6.50 -11.30
C THR A 84 23.41 5.13 -10.83
N PHE A 85 22.54 4.12 -10.84
CA PHE A 85 22.89 2.80 -10.30
C PHE A 85 23.94 2.09 -11.15
N THR A 86 23.64 1.83 -12.41
CA THR A 86 24.57 1.13 -13.32
C THR A 86 25.90 1.86 -13.48
N PRO A 87 25.97 3.21 -13.67
CA PRO A 87 27.25 3.90 -13.74
C PRO A 87 28.08 3.87 -12.46
N SER A 88 27.46 3.82 -11.30
CA SER A 88 28.15 3.82 -10.00
C SER A 88 28.62 2.43 -9.55
N THR A 89 27.90 1.38 -9.93
CA THR A 89 28.15 0.01 -9.49
C THR A 89 28.79 -0.88 -10.57
N GLY A 90 28.58 -0.54 -11.85
CA GLY A 90 28.93 -1.38 -12.98
C GLY A 90 27.96 -2.54 -13.21
N ILE A 91 26.88 -2.66 -12.44
CA ILE A 91 25.89 -3.73 -12.55
C ILE A 91 24.86 -3.36 -13.62
N PRO A 92 24.74 -4.09 -14.72
CA PRO A 92 23.71 -3.88 -15.72
C PRO A 92 22.37 -4.39 -15.19
N VAL A 93 21.26 -3.65 -15.46
CA VAL A 93 19.93 -3.98 -14.96
C VAL A 93 18.90 -3.95 -16.08
N ASN A 94 18.18 -5.05 -16.23
CA ASN A 94 16.97 -5.15 -17.04
C ASN A 94 15.76 -4.83 -16.17
N VAL A 95 15.02 -3.76 -16.50
CA VAL A 95 13.78 -3.40 -15.82
C VAL A 95 12.59 -3.82 -16.66
N MET A 96 11.71 -4.62 -16.09
CA MET A 96 10.51 -5.14 -16.74
C MET A 96 9.24 -4.74 -15.99
N LEU A 97 8.26 -4.24 -16.73
CA LEU A 97 6.92 -3.98 -16.20
C LEU A 97 6.06 -5.23 -16.33
N VAL A 98 5.65 -5.82 -15.21
CA VAL A 98 4.96 -7.11 -15.18
C VAL A 98 3.64 -7.00 -14.41
N ASP A 99 2.63 -7.74 -14.87
CA ASP A 99 1.36 -7.85 -14.13
C ASP A 99 1.59 -8.61 -12.81
N PRO A 100 1.14 -8.07 -11.66
CA PRO A 100 1.30 -8.71 -10.35
C PRO A 100 0.85 -10.17 -10.29
N ASN A 101 -0.20 -10.53 -11.06
CA ASN A 101 -0.73 -11.89 -11.10
C ASN A 101 0.21 -12.90 -11.81
N ALA A 102 1.16 -12.42 -12.60
CA ALA A 102 2.13 -13.28 -13.29
C ALA A 102 3.29 -13.70 -12.38
N LEU A 103 3.60 -12.91 -11.34
CA LEU A 103 4.80 -13.07 -10.52
C LEU A 103 4.92 -14.48 -9.90
N LEU A 104 3.90 -14.92 -9.18
CA LEU A 104 3.95 -16.22 -8.51
C LEU A 104 4.18 -17.37 -9.49
N ASN A 105 3.48 -17.36 -10.62
CA ASN A 105 3.61 -18.39 -11.64
C ASN A 105 5.01 -18.41 -12.27
N ALA A 106 5.59 -17.24 -12.50
CA ALA A 106 6.93 -17.11 -13.05
C ALA A 106 7.99 -17.62 -12.06
N VAL A 107 7.89 -17.25 -10.79
CA VAL A 107 8.81 -17.72 -9.73
C VAL A 107 8.73 -19.24 -9.56
N VAL A 108 7.52 -19.80 -9.52
CA VAL A 108 7.34 -21.27 -9.43
C VAL A 108 7.87 -21.99 -10.66
N ALA A 109 7.80 -21.37 -11.85
CA ALA A 109 8.33 -21.94 -13.09
C ALA A 109 9.87 -21.77 -13.24
N GLY A 110 10.55 -21.09 -12.29
CA GLY A 110 11.99 -20.80 -12.37
C GLY A 110 12.36 -19.71 -13.41
N ASN A 111 11.39 -18.90 -13.81
CA ASN A 111 11.55 -17.78 -14.76
C ASN A 111 11.20 -16.43 -14.08
N GLY A 112 11.35 -16.35 -12.77
CA GLY A 112 11.15 -15.13 -12.01
C GLY A 112 12.33 -14.17 -12.17
N PRO A 113 12.18 -12.90 -11.70
CA PRO A 113 13.27 -11.92 -11.65
C PRO A 113 14.22 -12.21 -10.49
N ASP A 114 15.29 -11.42 -10.39
CA ASP A 114 16.16 -11.42 -9.21
C ASP A 114 15.59 -10.53 -8.09
N VAL A 115 15.02 -9.38 -8.49
CA VAL A 115 14.38 -8.43 -7.55
C VAL A 115 12.99 -8.06 -8.05
N VAL A 116 12.04 -8.02 -7.11
CA VAL A 116 10.70 -7.48 -7.35
C VAL A 116 10.54 -6.21 -6.55
N ILE A 117 10.02 -5.16 -7.17
CA ILE A 117 9.70 -3.89 -6.50
C ILE A 117 8.21 -3.56 -6.62
N SER A 118 7.73 -2.75 -5.68
CA SER A 118 6.32 -2.33 -5.59
C SER A 118 5.35 -3.50 -5.44
N THR A 119 5.75 -4.50 -4.65
CA THR A 119 4.90 -5.64 -4.31
C THR A 119 4.16 -5.40 -2.99
N ASP A 120 3.03 -6.09 -2.82
CA ASP A 120 2.20 -5.99 -1.62
C ASP A 120 2.90 -6.57 -0.38
N SER A 121 2.64 -5.96 0.79
CA SER A 121 3.26 -6.31 2.08
C SER A 121 3.05 -7.75 2.55
N TRP A 122 2.03 -8.45 2.07
CA TRP A 122 1.76 -9.86 2.40
C TRP A 122 2.58 -10.86 1.56
N ASN A 123 3.18 -10.42 0.45
CA ASN A 123 3.94 -11.29 -0.45
C ASN A 123 5.23 -11.83 0.17
N PRO A 124 6.09 -11.05 0.84
CA PRO A 124 7.37 -11.54 1.34
C PRO A 124 7.25 -12.82 2.18
N VAL A 125 6.35 -12.83 3.17
CA VAL A 125 6.15 -14.02 4.02
C VAL A 125 5.51 -15.17 3.23
N ASN A 126 4.57 -14.87 2.32
CA ASN A 126 3.96 -15.88 1.47
C ASN A 126 4.97 -16.58 0.54
N TYR A 127 5.99 -15.86 0.07
CA TYR A 127 7.08 -16.42 -0.73
C TYR A 127 8.16 -17.07 0.15
N ALA A 128 8.44 -16.53 1.34
CA ALA A 128 9.36 -17.12 2.30
C ALA A 128 8.89 -18.52 2.74
N LEU A 129 7.59 -18.71 2.96
CA LEU A 129 6.99 -20.01 3.25
C LEU A 129 7.21 -21.06 2.15
N ARG A 130 7.51 -20.62 0.94
CA ARG A 130 7.81 -21.47 -0.23
C ARG A 130 9.30 -21.54 -0.55
N HIS A 131 10.15 -20.97 0.30
CA HIS A 131 11.59 -20.81 0.05
C HIS A 131 11.89 -20.11 -1.28
N ALA A 132 11.05 -19.17 -1.69
CA ALA A 132 11.14 -18.48 -2.98
C ALA A 132 11.73 -17.05 -2.87
N VAL A 133 12.08 -16.59 -1.68
CA VAL A 133 12.75 -15.31 -1.42
C VAL A 133 13.91 -15.51 -0.47
N GLU A 134 14.91 -14.64 -0.59
CA GLU A 134 16.09 -14.64 0.27
C GLU A 134 15.79 -14.04 1.63
N ASP A 135 16.39 -14.61 2.67
CA ASP A 135 16.40 -14.01 4.01
C ASP A 135 17.48 -12.92 4.07
N LEU A 136 17.05 -11.69 4.24
CA LEU A 136 17.94 -10.53 4.25
C LEU A 136 18.81 -10.44 5.51
N THR A 137 18.51 -11.22 6.55
CA THR A 137 19.33 -11.28 7.78
C THR A 137 20.73 -11.84 7.55
N GLN A 138 20.98 -12.43 6.38
CA GLN A 138 22.31 -12.89 5.97
C GLN A 138 23.28 -11.74 5.64
N PHE A 139 22.79 -10.50 5.44
CA PHE A 139 23.63 -9.35 5.09
C PHE A 139 24.02 -8.57 6.33
N ASP A 140 25.34 -8.40 6.54
CA ASP A 140 25.91 -7.78 7.75
C ASP A 140 25.49 -6.31 7.93
N ASP A 141 25.18 -5.60 6.85
CA ASP A 141 24.79 -4.19 6.83
C ASP A 141 23.26 -3.96 6.84
N LEU A 142 22.47 -5.02 7.05
CA LEU A 142 21.01 -4.93 7.07
C LEU A 142 20.50 -3.89 8.08
N GLN A 143 21.09 -3.85 9.29
CA GLN A 143 20.63 -2.94 10.34
C GLN A 143 20.81 -1.47 9.94
N GLU A 144 21.92 -1.13 9.26
CA GLU A 144 22.16 0.23 8.76
C GLU A 144 21.10 0.65 7.72
N VAL A 145 20.61 -0.33 6.94
CA VAL A 145 19.51 -0.09 5.98
C VAL A 145 18.18 0.10 6.72
N LEU A 146 17.88 -0.72 7.73
CA LEU A 146 16.63 -0.66 8.49
C LEU A 146 16.51 0.60 9.34
N ASP A 147 17.60 1.19 9.78
CA ASP A 147 17.61 2.44 10.55
C ASP A 147 17.02 3.65 9.78
N GLN A 148 16.83 3.51 8.47
CA GLN A 148 16.17 4.49 7.61
C GLN A 148 14.63 4.46 7.68
N PHE A 149 14.05 3.47 8.36
CA PHE A 149 12.61 3.21 8.38
C PHE A 149 12.06 3.08 9.80
N TYR A 150 10.79 3.38 9.98
CA TYR A 150 10.11 3.00 11.20
C TYR A 150 9.96 1.47 11.27
N PRO A 151 10.11 0.84 12.45
CA PRO A 151 9.93 -0.61 12.60
C PRO A 151 8.57 -1.11 12.12
N SER A 152 7.52 -0.26 12.22
CA SER A 152 6.19 -0.55 11.71
C SER A 152 6.12 -0.72 10.18
N ALA A 153 7.08 -0.18 9.43
CA ALA A 153 7.10 -0.29 7.97
C ALA A 153 7.53 -1.68 7.47
N TYR A 154 8.35 -2.41 8.25
CA TYR A 154 8.87 -3.73 7.84
C TYR A 154 8.42 -4.89 8.74
N ALA A 155 7.59 -4.64 9.74
CA ALA A 155 7.10 -5.70 10.63
C ALA A 155 6.40 -6.84 9.88
N ALA A 156 5.63 -6.53 8.82
CA ALA A 156 4.92 -7.51 8.01
C ALA A 156 5.84 -8.43 7.18
N PHE A 157 7.10 -8.05 7.01
CA PHE A 157 8.06 -8.81 6.20
C PHE A 157 8.88 -9.80 7.01
N SER A 158 8.65 -9.84 8.34
CA SER A 158 9.37 -10.70 9.27
C SER A 158 8.64 -12.01 9.51
N PHE A 159 9.34 -13.12 9.42
CA PHE A 159 8.81 -14.45 9.72
C PHE A 159 9.92 -15.37 10.24
N ASN A 160 9.67 -16.14 11.32
CA ASN A 160 10.63 -17.08 11.92
C ASN A 160 12.04 -16.50 12.14
N SER A 161 12.14 -15.27 12.64
CA SER A 161 13.38 -14.51 12.85
C SER A 161 14.11 -14.05 11.58
N GLY A 162 13.59 -14.36 10.39
CA GLY A 162 14.06 -13.81 9.11
C GLY A 162 13.34 -12.54 8.72
N LEU A 163 13.94 -11.78 7.81
CA LEU A 163 13.37 -10.60 7.16
C LEU A 163 13.48 -10.77 5.63
N TYR A 164 12.39 -10.62 4.90
CA TYR A 164 12.29 -11.04 3.50
C TYR A 164 12.02 -9.92 2.50
N ALA A 165 11.96 -8.67 2.98
CA ALA A 165 11.80 -7.50 2.11
C ALA A 165 12.28 -6.22 2.80
N LEU A 166 12.54 -5.17 1.99
CA LEU A 166 12.72 -3.79 2.46
C LEU A 166 11.49 -2.95 2.11
N PRO A 167 11.09 -2.01 2.98
CA PRO A 167 9.92 -1.17 2.71
C PRO A 167 10.23 -0.11 1.64
N GLU A 168 9.28 0.11 0.74
CA GLU A 168 9.33 1.20 -0.25
C GLU A 168 8.39 2.33 0.14
N THR A 169 7.15 1.98 0.48
CA THR A 169 6.14 2.93 0.91
C THR A 169 5.63 2.61 2.30
N GLN A 170 5.18 3.63 3.01
CA GLN A 170 4.47 3.46 4.27
C GLN A 170 3.23 4.36 4.27
N LEU A 171 2.08 3.75 4.51
CA LEU A 171 0.79 4.41 4.58
C LEU A 171 0.23 4.28 6.01
N CYS A 172 -0.36 5.35 6.51
CA CYS A 172 -1.13 5.37 7.74
C CYS A 172 -2.39 6.22 7.55
N SER A 173 -3.45 5.87 8.24
CA SER A 173 -4.68 6.65 8.25
C SER A 173 -4.53 7.88 9.12
N ILE A 174 -5.10 9.00 8.65
CA ILE A 174 -5.21 10.28 9.36
C ILE A 174 -6.62 10.81 9.28
N LEU A 175 -6.93 11.84 10.04
CA LEU A 175 -8.19 12.54 9.99
C LEU A 175 -8.11 13.71 9.00
N PHE A 176 -9.07 13.79 8.08
CA PHE A 176 -9.36 14.93 7.22
C PHE A 176 -10.56 15.67 7.78
N TYR A 177 -10.50 17.00 7.86
CA TYR A 177 -11.62 17.81 8.38
C TYR A 177 -11.80 19.13 7.64
N ARG A 178 -13.04 19.54 7.48
CA ARG A 178 -13.46 20.85 6.95
C ARG A 178 -13.45 21.86 8.08
N SER A 179 -12.41 22.70 8.15
CA SER A 179 -12.27 23.71 9.21
C SER A 179 -13.39 24.76 9.19
N ASP A 180 -13.83 25.19 8.01
CA ASP A 180 -14.93 26.12 7.83
C ASP A 180 -16.26 25.56 8.36
N ILE A 181 -16.55 24.28 8.10
CA ILE A 181 -17.80 23.63 8.58
C ILE A 181 -17.73 23.39 10.09
N LEU A 182 -16.61 22.91 10.61
CA LEU A 182 -16.46 22.72 12.06
C LEU A 182 -16.67 24.06 12.81
N GLU A 183 -16.08 25.16 12.30
CA GLU A 183 -16.25 26.49 12.87
C GLU A 183 -17.72 26.95 12.80
N GLU A 184 -18.41 26.76 11.67
CA GLU A 184 -19.83 27.12 11.49
C GLU A 184 -20.74 26.44 12.53
N TYR A 185 -20.46 25.17 12.84
CA TYR A 185 -21.27 24.39 13.79
C TYR A 185 -20.72 24.41 15.23
N GLY A 186 -19.67 25.19 15.51
CA GLY A 186 -19.05 25.29 16.83
C GLY A 186 -18.43 23.98 17.32
N LEU A 187 -17.92 23.15 16.38
CA LEU A 187 -17.28 21.88 16.65
C LEU A 187 -15.75 22.03 16.66
N SER A 188 -15.10 21.26 17.49
CA SER A 188 -13.62 21.16 17.52
C SER A 188 -13.17 19.92 16.76
N VAL A 189 -11.90 19.89 16.31
CA VAL A 189 -11.29 18.68 15.75
C VAL A 189 -11.32 17.57 16.81
N PRO A 190 -11.88 16.38 16.54
CA PRO A 190 -11.97 15.32 17.53
C PRO A 190 -10.58 14.72 17.82
N GLU A 191 -10.21 14.67 19.07
CA GLU A 191 -8.98 14.02 19.54
C GLU A 191 -9.20 12.52 19.75
N THR A 192 -10.41 12.13 20.15
CA THR A 192 -10.78 10.75 20.43
C THR A 192 -11.95 10.27 19.57
N TRP A 193 -12.12 8.95 19.50
CA TRP A 193 -13.33 8.35 18.91
C TRP A 193 -14.62 8.79 19.64
N ASP A 194 -14.54 9.02 20.95
CA ASP A 194 -15.69 9.48 21.73
C ASP A 194 -16.05 10.91 21.37
N ASP A 195 -15.06 11.78 21.12
CA ASP A 195 -15.33 13.14 20.62
C ASP A 195 -15.97 13.09 19.23
N LEU A 196 -15.47 12.25 18.34
CA LEU A 196 -16.03 12.07 17.00
C LEU A 196 -17.49 11.58 17.08
N ILE A 197 -17.77 10.61 17.93
CA ILE A 197 -19.14 10.10 18.14
C ILE A 197 -20.04 11.20 18.74
N ALA A 198 -19.54 11.98 19.68
CA ALA A 198 -20.29 13.08 20.30
C ALA A 198 -20.69 14.19 19.29
N MET A 199 -19.95 14.34 18.20
CA MET A 199 -20.26 15.30 17.12
C MET A 199 -21.37 14.80 16.18
N LEU A 200 -21.60 13.49 16.08
CA LEU A 200 -22.51 12.90 15.09
C LEU A 200 -23.93 13.47 15.13
N PRO A 201 -24.55 13.73 16.29
CA PRO A 201 -25.91 14.32 16.32
C PRO A 201 -25.96 15.69 15.62
N THR A 202 -24.94 16.53 15.78
CA THR A 202 -24.87 17.86 15.14
C THR A 202 -24.67 17.70 13.63
N ILE A 203 -23.71 16.86 13.22
CA ILE A 203 -23.37 16.61 11.82
C ILE A 203 -24.58 16.01 11.09
N GLN A 204 -25.21 14.97 11.65
CA GLN A 204 -26.36 14.30 11.04
C GLN A 204 -27.61 15.18 11.05
N GLY A 205 -27.80 16.00 12.09
CA GLY A 205 -28.86 17.00 12.16
C GLY A 205 -28.78 18.04 11.03
N ALA A 206 -27.60 18.27 10.48
CA ALA A 206 -27.35 19.11 9.31
C ALA A 206 -27.37 18.34 7.96
N ASN A 207 -27.84 17.09 7.95
CA ASN A 207 -27.82 16.18 6.81
C ASN A 207 -26.40 15.89 6.26
N MET A 208 -25.40 15.96 7.10
CA MET A 208 -24.01 15.59 6.81
C MET A 208 -23.68 14.23 7.43
N SER A 209 -22.51 13.68 7.10
CA SER A 209 -22.03 12.42 7.64
C SER A 209 -20.51 12.42 7.82
N VAL A 210 -19.97 11.37 8.42
CA VAL A 210 -18.54 11.14 8.58
C VAL A 210 -18.10 9.98 7.67
N GLY A 211 -16.96 10.15 6.96
CA GLY A 211 -16.39 9.17 6.07
C GLY A 211 -15.42 8.22 6.78
N ILE A 212 -15.91 7.05 7.17
CA ILE A 212 -15.03 5.97 7.66
C ILE A 212 -15.11 4.81 6.68
N PRO A 213 -13.97 4.29 6.20
CA PRO A 213 -13.97 3.18 5.25
C PRO A 213 -14.72 1.96 5.78
N TYR A 214 -15.67 1.47 4.98
CA TYR A 214 -16.36 0.22 5.23
C TYR A 214 -15.73 -0.88 4.37
N PRO A 215 -15.41 -2.07 4.90
CA PRO A 215 -14.71 -3.10 4.14
C PRO A 215 -15.61 -3.70 3.05
N ASP A 216 -15.13 -3.63 1.80
CA ASP A 216 -15.71 -4.33 0.66
C ASP A 216 -14.93 -5.63 0.37
N ILE A 217 -15.59 -6.61 -0.26
CA ILE A 217 -14.93 -7.88 -0.65
C ILE A 217 -13.84 -7.63 -1.71
N ALA A 218 -14.08 -6.68 -2.62
CA ALA A 218 -13.14 -6.36 -3.70
C ALA A 218 -11.98 -5.45 -3.25
N ALA A 219 -12.21 -4.63 -2.20
CA ALA A 219 -11.23 -3.71 -1.66
C ALA A 219 -11.40 -3.65 -0.13
N PRO A 220 -10.93 -4.68 0.60
CA PRO A 220 -11.09 -4.73 2.04
C PRO A 220 -10.24 -3.64 2.70
N ASN A 221 -10.90 -2.75 3.45
CA ASN A 221 -10.24 -1.74 4.25
C ASN A 221 -10.75 -1.83 5.69
N LEU A 222 -9.93 -2.34 6.57
CA LEU A 222 -10.18 -2.53 8.00
C LEU A 222 -9.29 -1.63 8.86
N SER A 223 -8.63 -0.62 8.28
CA SER A 223 -7.65 0.22 8.97
C SER A 223 -8.21 0.88 10.24
N SER A 224 -9.46 1.33 10.22
CA SER A 224 -10.12 1.92 11.40
C SER A 224 -10.42 0.88 12.48
N TYR A 225 -10.78 -0.36 12.13
CA TYR A 225 -10.92 -1.45 13.09
C TYR A 225 -9.57 -1.81 13.72
N TYR A 226 -8.53 -1.95 12.91
CA TYR A 226 -7.19 -2.25 13.42
C TYR A 226 -6.66 -1.14 14.32
N ALA A 227 -6.92 0.12 13.97
CA ALA A 227 -6.57 1.24 14.84
C ALA A 227 -7.25 1.12 16.21
N MET A 228 -8.57 0.89 16.26
CA MET A 228 -9.30 0.70 17.53
C MET A 228 -8.77 -0.50 18.32
N LEU A 229 -8.40 -1.60 17.63
CA LEU A 229 -7.81 -2.77 18.25
C LEU A 229 -6.48 -2.44 18.94
N TYR A 230 -5.56 -1.77 18.24
CA TYR A 230 -4.25 -1.39 18.78
C TYR A 230 -4.36 -0.38 19.90
N GLN A 231 -5.21 0.62 19.76
CA GLN A 231 -5.48 1.64 20.77
C GLN A 231 -6.07 1.06 22.07
N LEU A 232 -6.73 -0.09 22.00
CA LEU A 232 -7.19 -0.85 23.17
C LEU A 232 -6.14 -1.82 23.72
N GLY A 233 -4.93 -1.82 23.11
CA GLY A 233 -3.82 -2.70 23.51
C GLY A 233 -3.95 -4.14 22.99
N GLY A 234 -4.84 -4.36 22.02
CA GLY A 234 -4.96 -5.64 21.33
C GLY A 234 -3.95 -5.79 20.19
N ALA A 235 -3.87 -6.99 19.66
CA ALA A 235 -3.06 -7.34 18.50
C ALA A 235 -3.86 -8.22 17.53
N LEU A 236 -3.44 -8.27 16.28
CA LEU A 236 -4.09 -9.11 15.27
C LEU A 236 -3.72 -10.58 15.45
N TYR A 237 -2.48 -10.84 15.84
CA TYR A 237 -1.93 -12.16 16.09
C TYR A 237 -1.13 -12.16 17.39
N ASN A 238 -0.91 -13.34 17.95
CA ASN A 238 -0.02 -13.54 19.09
C ASN A 238 1.46 -13.31 18.69
N ASP A 239 2.35 -13.17 19.68
CA ASP A 239 3.78 -12.88 19.47
C ASP A 239 4.50 -13.94 18.64
N SER A 240 4.06 -15.20 18.72
CA SER A 240 4.62 -16.32 17.95
C SER A 240 4.03 -16.43 16.53
N ALA A 241 3.09 -15.56 16.15
CA ALA A 241 2.42 -15.57 14.85
C ALA A 241 1.80 -16.94 14.49
N THR A 242 1.20 -17.62 15.48
CA THR A 242 0.59 -18.95 15.34
C THR A 242 -0.93 -18.91 15.28
N HIS A 243 -1.56 -17.90 15.85
CA HIS A 243 -3.02 -17.75 15.86
C HIS A 243 -3.43 -16.26 15.96
N THR A 244 -4.66 -15.97 15.57
CA THR A 244 -5.23 -14.63 15.75
C THR A 244 -5.68 -14.40 17.20
N THR A 245 -5.52 -13.16 17.66
CA THR A 245 -5.91 -12.72 19.01
C THR A 245 -7.09 -11.74 18.97
N ILE A 246 -7.79 -11.63 17.84
CA ILE A 246 -8.97 -10.75 17.69
C ILE A 246 -10.13 -11.15 18.62
N ASN A 247 -10.14 -12.38 19.15
CA ASN A 247 -11.09 -12.86 20.14
C ASN A 247 -10.77 -12.41 21.58
N SER A 248 -9.67 -11.66 21.80
CA SER A 248 -9.37 -11.01 23.08
C SER A 248 -10.45 -9.98 23.45
N GLU A 249 -10.50 -9.57 24.73
CA GLU A 249 -11.44 -8.54 25.17
C GLU A 249 -11.23 -7.21 24.40
N ALA A 250 -9.97 -6.82 24.13
CA ALA A 250 -9.66 -5.66 23.30
C ALA A 250 -10.16 -5.83 21.86
N GLY A 251 -10.02 -7.03 21.29
CA GLY A 251 -10.51 -7.33 19.95
C GLY A 251 -12.03 -7.25 19.84
N VAL A 252 -12.72 -7.80 20.82
CA VAL A 252 -14.20 -7.73 20.89
C VAL A 252 -14.67 -6.30 21.05
N GLN A 253 -14.10 -5.54 22.00
CA GLN A 253 -14.48 -4.13 22.21
C GLN A 253 -14.22 -3.27 20.96
N ALA A 254 -13.09 -3.45 20.30
CA ALA A 254 -12.78 -2.77 19.04
C ALA A 254 -13.80 -3.12 17.96
N PHE A 255 -14.20 -4.39 17.85
CA PHE A 255 -15.11 -4.86 16.84
C PHE A 255 -16.56 -4.37 17.08
N GLU A 256 -17.01 -4.43 18.33
CA GLU A 256 -18.30 -3.86 18.76
C GLU A 256 -18.34 -2.35 18.46
N ARG A 257 -17.29 -1.61 18.83
CA ARG A 257 -17.21 -0.17 18.57
C ARG A 257 -17.19 0.15 17.07
N TYR A 258 -16.38 -0.57 16.29
CA TYR A 258 -16.32 -0.34 14.86
C TYR A 258 -17.64 -0.63 14.14
N THR A 259 -18.31 -1.75 14.48
CA THR A 259 -19.59 -2.12 13.86
C THR A 259 -20.74 -1.23 14.30
N SER A 260 -20.68 -0.68 15.52
CA SER A 260 -21.69 0.29 16.02
C SER A 260 -21.71 1.58 15.21
N LEU A 261 -20.59 2.00 14.61
CA LEU A 261 -20.54 3.17 13.73
C LEU A 261 -21.56 3.07 12.59
N TYR A 262 -21.80 1.87 12.09
CA TYR A 262 -22.74 1.62 10.98
C TYR A 262 -24.13 1.20 11.48
N ASN A 263 -24.20 0.41 12.56
CA ASN A 263 -25.45 -0.13 13.05
C ASN A 263 -26.25 0.86 13.92
N ASP A 264 -25.55 1.57 14.80
CA ASP A 264 -26.16 2.41 15.83
C ASP A 264 -26.08 3.89 15.45
N TYR A 265 -24.95 4.31 14.88
CA TYR A 265 -24.75 5.70 14.48
C TYR A 265 -25.06 5.98 13.00
N GLY A 266 -25.36 4.94 12.21
CA GLY A 266 -25.88 5.08 10.84
C GLY A 266 -24.90 5.69 9.84
N LEU A 267 -23.60 5.48 10.03
CA LEU A 267 -22.62 5.94 9.05
C LEU A 267 -22.80 5.20 7.70
N PRO A 268 -22.56 5.87 6.57
CA PRO A 268 -22.75 5.28 5.26
C PRO A 268 -21.69 4.19 4.99
N THR A 269 -22.12 3.08 4.38
CA THR A 269 -21.24 1.98 3.96
C THR A 269 -20.72 2.13 2.53
N ILE A 270 -21.37 2.98 1.72
CA ILE A 270 -20.99 3.25 0.32
C ILE A 270 -21.02 4.77 0.11
N PHE A 271 -19.89 5.32 -0.25
CA PHE A 271 -19.75 6.76 -0.56
C PHE A 271 -18.49 7.04 -1.35
N ASP A 272 -18.46 8.18 -2.04
CA ASP A 272 -17.26 8.78 -2.58
C ASP A 272 -16.84 9.91 -1.64
N PHE A 273 -15.77 9.68 -0.88
CA PHE A 273 -15.29 10.64 0.12
C PHE A 273 -14.87 11.96 -0.51
N VAL A 274 -14.06 11.91 -1.57
CA VAL A 274 -13.52 13.12 -2.21
C VAL A 274 -14.65 14.04 -2.69
N SER A 275 -15.65 13.49 -3.36
CA SER A 275 -16.79 14.25 -3.85
C SER A 275 -17.65 14.83 -2.71
N ARG A 276 -17.93 14.03 -1.67
CA ARG A 276 -18.75 14.48 -0.54
C ARG A 276 -18.01 15.41 0.42
N PHE A 277 -16.70 15.24 0.59
CA PHE A 277 -15.87 16.16 1.35
C PHE A 277 -15.82 17.53 0.66
N ARG A 278 -15.65 17.51 -0.66
CA ARG A 278 -15.68 18.73 -1.49
C ARG A 278 -17.01 19.49 -1.39
N SER A 279 -18.14 18.79 -1.44
CA SER A 279 -19.47 19.43 -1.33
C SER A 279 -19.83 19.84 0.10
N GLY A 280 -19.09 19.38 1.13
CA GLY A 280 -19.38 19.61 2.53
C GLY A 280 -20.37 18.61 3.15
N GLU A 281 -20.90 17.65 2.37
CA GLU A 281 -21.79 16.59 2.89
C GLU A 281 -21.07 15.62 3.85
N MET A 282 -19.73 15.57 3.79
CA MET A 282 -18.91 14.69 4.61
C MET A 282 -17.71 15.46 5.15
N PRO A 283 -17.92 16.33 6.16
CA PRO A 283 -16.90 17.28 6.62
C PRO A 283 -15.75 16.65 7.39
N LEU A 284 -15.88 15.39 7.76
CA LEU A 284 -14.84 14.60 8.44
C LEU A 284 -14.66 13.27 7.73
N GLY A 285 -13.41 12.78 7.66
CA GLY A 285 -13.12 11.45 7.12
C GLY A 285 -11.78 10.91 7.58
N ILE A 286 -11.67 9.58 7.70
CA ILE A 286 -10.47 8.86 8.10
C ILE A 286 -9.99 8.04 6.90
N PHE A 287 -8.86 8.46 6.31
CA PHE A 287 -8.28 7.84 5.13
C PHE A 287 -6.76 7.87 5.23
N ASP A 288 -6.07 7.12 4.37
CA ASP A 288 -4.63 7.25 4.28
C ASP A 288 -4.20 8.67 3.87
N TYR A 289 -3.02 9.09 4.32
CA TYR A 289 -2.58 10.47 4.14
C TYR A 289 -2.39 10.87 2.67
N THR A 290 -2.26 9.92 1.74
CA THR A 290 -2.15 10.21 0.30
C THR A 290 -3.45 10.72 -0.31
N THR A 291 -4.59 10.52 0.38
CA THR A 291 -5.87 11.14 0.04
C THR A 291 -5.77 12.69 -0.02
N PHE A 292 -4.83 13.27 0.75
CA PHE A 292 -4.48 14.69 0.67
C PHE A 292 -4.13 15.12 -0.75
N ASN A 293 -3.35 14.31 -1.46
CA ASN A 293 -2.92 14.60 -2.83
C ASN A 293 -4.13 14.65 -3.77
N THR A 294 -5.02 13.67 -3.64
CA THR A 294 -6.25 13.61 -4.43
C THR A 294 -7.16 14.80 -4.17
N LEU A 295 -7.38 15.17 -2.90
CA LEU A 295 -8.19 16.33 -2.53
C LEU A 295 -7.60 17.64 -3.04
N THR A 296 -6.28 17.81 -2.95
CA THR A 296 -5.60 19.02 -3.43
C THR A 296 -5.82 19.26 -4.93
N VAL A 297 -5.86 18.20 -5.73
CA VAL A 297 -6.04 18.29 -7.19
C VAL A 297 -7.52 18.32 -7.58
N SER A 298 -8.36 17.51 -6.91
CA SER A 298 -9.75 17.31 -7.32
C SER A 298 -10.73 18.33 -6.70
N ALA A 299 -10.31 19.05 -5.66
CA ALA A 299 -11.14 20.01 -4.95
C ALA A 299 -10.44 21.37 -4.72
N PRO A 300 -9.96 22.04 -5.78
CA PRO A 300 -9.21 23.30 -5.64
C PRO A 300 -10.06 24.43 -5.08
N GLU A 301 -11.39 24.38 -5.23
CA GLU A 301 -12.35 25.37 -4.75
C GLU A 301 -12.49 25.43 -3.23
N ILE A 302 -12.12 24.36 -2.51
CA ILE A 302 -12.12 24.33 -1.04
C ILE A 302 -10.72 24.47 -0.44
N ARG A 303 -9.74 24.93 -1.22
CA ARG A 303 -8.38 25.16 -0.73
C ARG A 303 -8.38 26.16 0.44
N GLY A 304 -7.75 25.77 1.55
CA GLY A 304 -7.69 26.57 2.77
C GLY A 304 -8.95 26.49 3.65
N LEU A 305 -9.95 25.69 3.27
CA LEU A 305 -11.15 25.43 4.06
C LEU A 305 -11.12 24.07 4.76
N TRP A 306 -10.01 23.35 4.69
CA TRP A 306 -9.82 22.04 5.28
C TRP A 306 -8.36 21.81 5.65
N ASP A 307 -8.15 20.89 6.57
CA ASP A 307 -6.82 20.47 7.00
C ASP A 307 -6.84 18.99 7.43
N ILE A 308 -5.69 18.52 7.93
CA ILE A 308 -5.48 17.16 8.41
C ILE A 308 -5.08 17.17 9.89
N ALA A 309 -5.40 16.11 10.59
CA ALA A 309 -4.96 15.84 11.95
C ALA A 309 -4.58 14.37 12.12
N ILE A 310 -3.90 14.02 13.20
CA ILE A 310 -3.65 12.62 13.53
C ILE A 310 -4.98 11.88 13.75
N LEU A 311 -4.93 10.56 13.62
CA LEU A 311 -6.09 9.67 13.79
C LEU A 311 -6.72 9.87 15.19
N PRO A 312 -8.05 9.96 15.32
CA PRO A 312 -8.70 9.96 16.62
C PRO A 312 -8.27 8.75 17.46
N GLY A 313 -7.91 9.01 18.70
CA GLY A 313 -7.36 8.03 19.59
C GLY A 313 -8.37 7.46 20.59
N THR A 314 -7.86 6.63 21.48
CA THR A 314 -8.58 6.09 22.64
C THR A 314 -7.86 6.49 23.93
N SER A 315 -8.59 7.08 24.90
CA SER A 315 -8.04 7.42 26.19
C SER A 315 -7.61 6.17 26.96
N ARG A 316 -6.39 6.15 27.45
CA ARG A 316 -5.82 5.04 28.22
C ARG A 316 -5.19 5.55 29.52
N THR A 317 -5.07 4.63 30.48
CA THR A 317 -4.35 4.88 31.73
C THR A 317 -3.05 4.10 31.70
N ALA A 318 -1.93 4.80 31.88
CA ALA A 318 -0.61 4.22 32.00
C ALA A 318 -0.41 3.52 33.35
N GLU A 319 0.64 2.73 33.51
CA GLU A 319 0.96 2.01 34.76
C GLU A 319 1.18 2.93 35.96
N ASP A 320 1.64 4.17 35.72
CA ASP A 320 1.84 5.19 36.74
C ASP A 320 0.55 5.93 37.14
N GLY A 321 -0.59 5.58 36.53
CA GLY A 321 -1.89 6.19 36.76
C GLY A 321 -2.15 7.45 35.94
N SER A 322 -1.21 7.92 35.11
CA SER A 322 -1.46 9.03 34.18
C SER A 322 -2.37 8.61 33.05
N THR A 323 -3.14 9.57 32.50
CA THR A 323 -3.96 9.34 31.33
C THR A 323 -3.28 9.91 30.09
N TYR A 324 -3.37 9.19 28.98
CA TYR A 324 -2.93 9.63 27.67
C TYR A 324 -3.90 9.17 26.59
N VAL A 325 -3.83 9.79 25.43
CA VAL A 325 -4.61 9.33 24.25
C VAL A 325 -3.68 8.49 23.37
N ASP A 326 -4.08 7.26 23.11
CA ASP A 326 -3.37 6.34 22.22
C ASP A 326 -3.91 6.54 20.79
N HIS A 327 -3.04 7.02 19.89
CA HIS A 327 -3.37 7.28 18.47
C HIS A 327 -2.84 6.17 17.54
N SER A 328 -2.57 4.99 18.07
CA SER A 328 -2.10 3.86 17.27
C SER A 328 -2.95 3.64 16.03
N GLY A 329 -2.29 3.48 14.89
CA GLY A 329 -2.92 3.27 13.60
C GLY A 329 -2.26 2.13 12.85
N HIS A 330 -2.97 1.55 11.90
CA HIS A 330 -2.44 0.48 11.06
C HIS A 330 -1.42 1.01 10.05
N SER A 331 -0.26 0.36 9.97
CA SER A 331 0.78 0.60 8.96
C SER A 331 0.69 -0.43 7.85
N GLN A 332 0.68 0.03 6.61
CA GLN A 332 0.74 -0.80 5.41
C GLN A 332 1.58 -0.10 4.33
N GLY A 333 2.02 -0.84 3.33
CA GLY A 333 2.80 -0.25 2.23
C GLY A 333 3.25 -1.31 1.22
N ALA A 334 3.96 -0.84 0.20
CA ALA A 334 4.64 -1.70 -0.76
C ALA A 334 6.09 -1.95 -0.31
N CYS A 335 6.68 -3.00 -0.86
CA CYS A 335 8.04 -3.42 -0.53
C CYS A 335 8.79 -3.94 -1.75
N CYS A 336 10.11 -4.03 -1.63
CA CYS A 336 10.97 -4.77 -2.56
C CYS A 336 11.50 -6.04 -1.90
N MET A 337 11.55 -7.13 -2.68
CA MET A 337 12.03 -8.43 -2.21
C MET A 337 12.99 -9.07 -3.23
N MET A 338 13.94 -9.85 -2.73
CA MET A 338 14.89 -10.63 -3.52
C MET A 338 14.35 -12.05 -3.71
N ILE A 339 14.23 -12.49 -4.94
CA ILE A 339 13.85 -13.87 -5.24
C ILE A 339 15.04 -14.79 -4.95
N ALA A 340 14.76 -15.98 -4.42
CA ALA A 340 15.76 -16.93 -4.03
C ALA A 340 16.63 -17.38 -5.24
N THR A 341 17.94 -17.38 -5.07
CA THR A 341 18.91 -17.75 -6.09
C THR A 341 20.10 -18.49 -5.50
N ASP A 342 20.68 -19.42 -6.26
CA ASP A 342 21.93 -20.13 -5.89
C ASP A 342 23.19 -19.33 -6.27
N SER A 343 23.05 -18.28 -7.09
CA SER A 343 24.16 -17.44 -7.52
C SER A 343 24.51 -16.38 -6.48
N GLU A 344 25.68 -16.49 -5.87
CA GLU A 344 26.18 -15.50 -4.91
C GLU A 344 26.39 -14.13 -5.56
N THR A 345 26.81 -14.08 -6.82
CA THR A 345 26.96 -12.83 -7.59
C THR A 345 25.61 -12.13 -7.74
N THR A 346 24.59 -12.85 -8.20
CA THR A 346 23.23 -12.31 -8.33
C THR A 346 22.69 -11.82 -6.99
N LYS A 347 22.93 -12.57 -5.92
CA LYS A 347 22.50 -12.22 -4.56
C LYS A 347 23.13 -10.91 -4.10
N GLN A 348 24.44 -10.73 -4.29
CA GLN A 348 25.14 -9.50 -3.93
C GLN A 348 24.71 -8.31 -4.81
N ASN A 349 24.51 -8.53 -6.10
CA ASN A 349 24.01 -7.50 -7.01
C ASN A 349 22.59 -7.05 -6.65
N ALA A 350 21.70 -8.00 -6.34
CA ALA A 350 20.35 -7.74 -5.90
C ALA A 350 20.31 -6.95 -4.58
N TRP A 351 21.17 -7.31 -3.61
CA TRP A 351 21.29 -6.57 -2.36
C TRP A 351 21.76 -5.13 -2.56
N GLN A 352 22.77 -4.92 -3.42
CA GLN A 352 23.21 -3.57 -3.77
C GLN A 352 22.10 -2.75 -4.42
N PHE A 353 21.31 -3.38 -5.30
CA PHE A 353 20.16 -2.72 -5.93
C PHE A 353 19.09 -2.35 -4.91
N MET A 354 18.70 -3.25 -4.04
CA MET A 354 17.69 -2.99 -3.01
C MET A 354 18.11 -1.87 -2.05
N LYS A 355 19.37 -1.86 -1.62
CA LYS A 355 19.93 -0.76 -0.81
C LYS A 355 19.91 0.58 -1.53
N TRP A 356 20.32 0.59 -2.79
CA TRP A 356 20.25 1.81 -3.59
C TRP A 356 18.80 2.28 -3.77
N TRP A 357 17.91 1.38 -4.14
CA TRP A 357 16.50 1.70 -4.39
C TRP A 357 15.82 2.31 -3.16
N THR A 358 16.05 1.75 -1.99
CA THR A 358 15.44 2.22 -0.73
C THR A 358 16.20 3.34 -0.04
N SER A 359 17.34 3.79 -0.59
CA SER A 359 18.13 4.88 -0.06
C SER A 359 17.39 6.23 -0.13
N THR A 360 17.76 7.14 0.75
CA THR A 360 17.19 8.50 0.79
C THR A 360 17.27 9.20 -0.57
N ASP A 361 18.44 9.17 -1.21
CA ASP A 361 18.66 9.87 -2.48
C ASP A 361 17.80 9.31 -3.63
N ALA A 362 17.72 7.98 -3.73
CA ALA A 362 16.89 7.33 -4.76
C ALA A 362 15.40 7.61 -4.52
N GLN A 363 14.93 7.51 -3.27
CA GLN A 363 13.54 7.73 -2.92
C GLN A 363 13.11 9.20 -3.11
N VAL A 364 13.98 10.16 -2.80
CA VAL A 364 13.74 11.59 -3.07
C VAL A 364 13.68 11.86 -4.57
N ARG A 365 14.66 11.33 -5.33
CA ARG A 365 14.68 11.51 -6.78
C ARG A 365 13.44 10.92 -7.42
N PHE A 366 13.13 9.67 -7.11
CA PHE A 366 11.94 8.98 -7.63
C PHE A 366 10.66 9.75 -7.32
N GLY A 367 10.45 10.15 -6.06
CA GLY A 367 9.26 10.88 -5.65
C GLY A 367 9.11 12.22 -6.38
N ARG A 368 10.21 12.96 -6.58
CA ARG A 368 10.18 14.24 -7.30
C ARG A 368 9.94 14.07 -8.79
N GLU A 369 10.56 13.08 -9.43
CA GLU A 369 10.38 12.82 -10.85
C GLU A 369 8.95 12.34 -11.15
N ILE A 370 8.39 11.45 -10.31
CA ILE A 370 6.99 11.03 -10.45
C ILE A 370 6.02 12.20 -10.28
N GLU A 371 6.22 13.03 -9.27
CA GLU A 371 5.38 14.21 -9.05
C GLU A 371 5.51 15.22 -10.24
N ALA A 372 6.70 15.35 -10.83
CA ALA A 372 6.92 16.19 -11.99
C ALA A 372 6.22 15.67 -13.26
N VAL A 373 6.15 14.34 -13.44
CA VAL A 373 5.53 13.72 -14.63
C VAL A 373 4.01 13.61 -14.49
N LEU A 374 3.53 13.18 -13.33
CA LEU A 374 2.11 12.83 -13.10
C LEU A 374 1.34 13.89 -12.29
N GLY A 375 2.04 14.91 -11.81
CA GLY A 375 1.46 15.96 -10.95
C GLY A 375 1.38 15.56 -9.48
N SER A 376 0.92 16.51 -8.64
CA SER A 376 0.89 16.35 -7.19
C SER A 376 -0.05 15.25 -6.68
N SER A 377 -0.97 14.76 -7.52
CA SER A 377 -1.77 13.56 -7.18
C SER A 377 -0.94 12.29 -7.04
N ALA A 378 0.24 12.25 -7.65
CA ALA A 378 1.16 11.12 -7.62
C ALA A 378 2.31 11.31 -6.62
N ARG A 379 2.22 12.25 -5.68
CA ARG A 379 3.22 12.44 -4.63
C ARG A 379 3.47 11.14 -3.91
N TYR A 380 4.73 10.75 -3.88
CA TYR A 380 5.15 9.43 -3.44
C TYR A 380 5.13 9.28 -1.91
N ALA A 381 4.61 8.16 -1.44
CA ALA A 381 4.46 7.85 -0.03
C ALA A 381 5.65 7.02 0.48
N THR A 382 6.87 7.51 0.30
CA THR A 382 8.07 6.75 0.68
C THR A 382 8.07 6.35 2.16
N ALA A 383 8.55 5.14 2.45
CA ALA A 383 8.79 4.67 3.81
C ALA A 383 10.09 5.24 4.44
N ASN A 384 11.00 5.78 3.61
CA ASN A 384 12.27 6.31 4.08
C ASN A 384 12.04 7.64 4.82
N ILE A 385 12.40 7.66 6.11
CA ILE A 385 12.14 8.77 7.05
C ILE A 385 12.79 10.07 6.57
N ALA A 386 14.04 10.01 6.09
CA ALA A 386 14.75 11.21 5.64
C ALA A 386 14.30 11.65 4.24
N ALA A 387 13.76 10.74 3.43
CA ALA A 387 13.28 11.06 2.10
C ALA A 387 11.93 11.78 2.12
N ILE A 388 10.97 11.34 2.95
CA ILE A 388 9.65 11.98 3.02
C ILE A 388 9.76 13.47 3.42
N GLU A 389 10.75 13.81 4.24
CA GLU A 389 11.04 15.19 4.65
C GLU A 389 11.49 16.10 3.50
N GLN A 390 11.97 15.51 2.41
CA GLN A 390 12.47 16.22 1.24
C GLN A 390 11.47 16.25 0.07
N LEU A 391 10.31 15.62 0.23
CA LEU A 391 9.22 15.67 -0.74
C LEU A 391 8.36 16.93 -0.55
N SER A 392 7.43 17.17 -1.47
CA SER A 392 6.66 18.42 -1.59
C SER A 392 5.54 18.57 -0.55
N TRP A 393 5.79 18.19 0.70
CA TRP A 393 4.90 18.44 1.84
C TRP A 393 5.19 19.79 2.49
N SER A 394 4.16 20.50 2.96
CA SER A 394 4.41 21.65 3.85
C SER A 394 4.86 21.17 5.24
N GLU A 395 5.52 22.03 5.98
CA GLU A 395 5.99 21.69 7.32
C GLU A 395 4.85 21.25 8.25
N ALA A 396 3.68 21.93 8.17
CA ALA A 396 2.51 21.58 8.96
C ALA A 396 1.95 20.20 8.61
N GLN A 397 1.83 19.88 7.30
CA GLN A 397 1.38 18.56 6.84
C GLN A 397 2.36 17.46 7.26
N LEU A 398 3.66 17.72 7.06
CA LEU A 398 4.71 16.77 7.43
C LEU A 398 4.73 16.50 8.93
N ALA A 399 4.46 17.52 9.77
CA ALA A 399 4.36 17.34 11.21
C ALA A 399 3.27 16.33 11.59
N VAL A 400 2.07 16.46 11.01
CA VAL A 400 0.95 15.52 11.25
C VAL A 400 1.29 14.11 10.74
N ILE A 401 1.84 13.99 9.53
CA ILE A 401 2.20 12.69 8.95
C ILE A 401 3.27 12.00 9.80
N ARG A 402 4.33 12.74 10.19
CA ARG A 402 5.42 12.22 11.02
C ARG A 402 4.91 11.78 12.39
N GLU A 403 4.08 12.58 13.03
CA GLU A 403 3.49 12.23 14.31
C GLU A 403 2.67 10.94 14.19
N GLN A 404 1.80 10.83 13.19
CA GLN A 404 1.02 9.61 12.96
C GLN A 404 1.91 8.40 12.65
N MET A 405 3.02 8.57 11.94
CA MET A 405 3.96 7.49 11.67
C MET A 405 4.64 6.96 12.95
N THR A 406 4.85 7.81 13.97
CA THR A 406 5.35 7.33 15.28
C THR A 406 4.34 6.47 16.02
N TRP A 407 3.04 6.66 15.76
CA TRP A 407 1.94 5.88 16.29
C TRP A 407 1.58 4.66 15.40
N ALA A 408 2.23 4.52 14.25
CA ALA A 408 1.93 3.44 13.33
C ALA A 408 2.36 2.07 13.89
N VAL A 409 1.46 1.11 13.84
CA VAL A 409 1.68 -0.26 14.27
C VAL A 409 1.72 -1.17 13.04
N GLY A 410 2.86 -1.82 12.84
CA GLY A 410 2.99 -2.91 11.89
C GLY A 410 2.55 -4.23 12.53
N PHE A 411 1.93 -5.09 11.76
CA PHE A 411 1.63 -6.45 12.21
C PHE A 411 2.55 -7.45 11.53
N ARG A 412 2.83 -8.56 12.19
CA ARG A 412 3.55 -9.68 11.57
C ARG A 412 2.60 -10.45 10.67
N GLU A 413 3.05 -10.76 9.46
CA GLU A 413 2.28 -11.64 8.58
C GLU A 413 2.40 -13.09 9.05
N VAL A 414 1.35 -13.88 8.84
CA VAL A 414 1.26 -15.28 9.24
C VAL A 414 1.00 -16.20 8.06
N ALA A 415 1.30 -17.47 8.19
CA ALA A 415 0.92 -18.47 7.20
C ALA A 415 -0.60 -18.45 7.00
N GLY A 416 -1.05 -18.04 5.80
CA GLY A 416 -2.48 -17.91 5.51
C GLY A 416 -3.12 -16.59 5.98
N GLY A 417 -2.34 -15.58 6.37
CA GLY A 417 -2.83 -14.28 6.86
C GLY A 417 -3.78 -13.55 5.91
N TYR A 418 -3.64 -13.76 4.61
CA TYR A 418 -4.59 -13.22 3.61
C TYR A 418 -6.05 -13.69 3.83
N TYR A 419 -6.27 -14.82 4.51
CA TYR A 419 -7.61 -15.22 4.92
C TYR A 419 -8.17 -14.37 6.06
N THR A 420 -7.32 -13.83 6.93
CA THR A 420 -7.75 -13.01 8.07
C THR A 420 -8.52 -11.78 7.62
N THR A 421 -7.97 -10.99 6.72
CA THR A 421 -8.63 -9.79 6.16
C THR A 421 -9.97 -10.15 5.50
N ARG A 422 -10.01 -11.25 4.74
CA ARG A 422 -11.23 -11.74 4.10
C ARG A 422 -12.29 -12.14 5.13
N HIS A 423 -11.93 -12.89 6.15
CA HIS A 423 -12.86 -13.35 7.19
C HIS A 423 -13.33 -12.19 8.06
N MET A 424 -12.45 -11.26 8.40
CA MET A 424 -12.84 -10.04 9.13
C MET A 424 -13.79 -9.17 8.30
N THR A 425 -13.56 -9.01 7.01
CA THR A 425 -14.50 -8.34 6.10
C THR A 425 -15.87 -9.01 6.13
N ASN A 426 -15.92 -10.34 6.07
CA ASN A 426 -17.18 -11.09 6.15
C ASN A 426 -17.84 -10.95 7.53
N ALA A 427 -17.08 -10.95 8.63
CA ALA A 427 -17.60 -10.75 9.98
C ALA A 427 -18.29 -9.38 10.12
N VAL A 428 -17.61 -8.30 9.68
CA VAL A 428 -18.20 -6.95 9.69
C VAL A 428 -19.50 -6.92 8.87
N ARG A 429 -19.49 -7.48 7.66
CA ARG A 429 -20.66 -7.50 6.78
C ARG A 429 -21.80 -8.32 7.36
N LYS A 430 -21.52 -9.42 8.03
CA LYS A 430 -22.55 -10.24 8.69
C LYS A 430 -23.20 -9.47 9.83
N VAL A 431 -22.42 -8.79 10.67
CA VAL A 431 -22.98 -7.94 11.75
C VAL A 431 -23.79 -6.77 11.21
N THR A 432 -23.29 -6.10 10.18
CA THR A 432 -23.94 -4.89 9.66
C THR A 432 -25.16 -5.18 8.77
N ASN A 433 -25.14 -6.25 7.97
CA ASN A 433 -26.22 -6.59 7.06
C ASN A 433 -27.29 -7.48 7.73
N ASP A 434 -26.83 -8.54 8.44
CA ASP A 434 -27.71 -9.56 8.99
C ASP A 434 -28.11 -9.25 10.46
N LYS A 435 -27.51 -8.17 11.04
CA LYS A 435 -27.75 -7.73 12.43
C LYS A 435 -27.48 -8.82 13.45
N THR A 436 -26.46 -9.65 13.19
CA THR A 436 -26.01 -10.67 14.15
C THR A 436 -25.26 -10.01 15.32
N ASP A 437 -25.19 -10.72 16.44
CA ASP A 437 -24.41 -10.27 17.60
C ASP A 437 -22.94 -10.11 17.24
N PRO A 438 -22.33 -8.92 17.49
CA PRO A 438 -20.93 -8.67 17.10
C PRO A 438 -19.95 -9.62 17.79
N ARG A 439 -20.11 -9.83 19.10
CA ARG A 439 -19.22 -10.66 19.91
C ARG A 439 -19.24 -12.12 19.43
N GLU A 440 -20.42 -12.71 19.32
CA GLU A 440 -20.57 -14.10 18.86
C GLU A 440 -20.02 -14.25 17.42
N THR A 441 -20.33 -13.30 16.54
CA THR A 441 -19.85 -13.31 15.18
C THR A 441 -18.33 -13.26 15.13
N LEU A 442 -17.69 -12.37 15.89
CA LEU A 442 -16.23 -12.26 15.92
C LEU A 442 -15.56 -13.54 16.43
N LEU A 443 -16.11 -14.14 17.50
CA LEU A 443 -15.58 -15.39 18.07
C LEU A 443 -15.67 -16.55 17.06
N ASP A 444 -16.77 -16.65 16.31
CA ASP A 444 -16.92 -17.65 15.25
C ASP A 444 -15.90 -17.48 14.12
N TYR A 445 -15.70 -16.23 13.68
CA TYR A 445 -14.72 -15.94 12.65
C TYR A 445 -13.28 -16.08 13.13
N ALA A 446 -12.99 -15.80 14.39
CA ALA A 446 -11.67 -16.05 14.98
C ALA A 446 -11.31 -17.55 14.93
N ARG A 447 -12.25 -18.45 15.24
CA ARG A 447 -12.06 -19.91 15.08
C ARG A 447 -11.78 -20.26 13.61
N THR A 448 -12.58 -19.76 12.69
CA THR A 448 -12.38 -20.00 11.26
C THR A 448 -11.01 -19.52 10.77
N ILE A 449 -10.56 -18.33 11.23
CA ILE A 449 -9.23 -17.80 10.91
C ILE A 449 -8.14 -18.73 11.44
N ASN A 450 -8.26 -19.18 12.68
CA ASN A 450 -7.28 -20.09 13.30
C ASN A 450 -7.23 -21.45 12.59
N GLU A 451 -8.38 -21.99 12.16
CA GLU A 451 -8.43 -23.22 11.35
C GLU A 451 -7.66 -23.05 10.02
N GLU A 452 -7.81 -21.93 9.34
CA GLU A 452 -7.10 -21.66 8.09
C GLU A 452 -5.60 -21.42 8.33
N ILE A 453 -5.21 -20.72 9.40
CA ILE A 453 -3.82 -20.54 9.80
C ILE A 453 -3.19 -21.92 10.07
N ASN A 454 -3.82 -22.75 10.89
CA ASN A 454 -3.33 -24.09 11.24
C ASN A 454 -3.21 -24.98 10.00
N LYS A 455 -4.20 -24.95 9.12
CA LYS A 455 -4.16 -25.69 7.85
C LYS A 455 -2.96 -25.27 6.98
N LYS A 456 -2.71 -23.95 6.87
CA LYS A 456 -1.54 -23.44 6.13
C LYS A 456 -0.22 -23.76 6.82
N ARG A 457 -0.16 -23.68 8.13
CA ARG A 457 1.02 -24.08 8.89
C ARG A 457 1.37 -25.55 8.65
N LEU A 458 0.38 -26.45 8.67
CA LEU A 458 0.56 -27.87 8.33
C LEU A 458 1.02 -28.08 6.88
N GLU A 459 0.44 -27.33 5.91
CA GLU A 459 0.82 -27.39 4.50
C GLU A 459 2.32 -27.06 4.31
N PHE A 460 2.85 -26.13 5.10
CA PHE A 460 4.26 -25.73 5.07
C PHE A 460 5.14 -26.45 6.11
N GLY A 461 4.64 -27.50 6.77
CA GLY A 461 5.41 -28.26 7.74
C GLY A 461 5.76 -27.49 9.02
N LEU A 462 5.02 -26.42 9.34
CA LEU A 462 5.21 -25.62 10.54
C LEU A 462 4.45 -26.23 11.73
N PRO A 463 4.94 -26.07 12.97
CA PRO A 463 4.23 -26.54 14.15
C PRO A 463 2.89 -25.79 14.29
N ILE A 464 1.84 -26.52 14.66
CA ILE A 464 0.54 -25.95 15.01
C ILE A 464 0.44 -25.74 16.51
N ASP A 465 -0.43 -24.82 16.91
CA ASP A 465 -0.78 -24.57 18.29
C ASP A 465 -1.99 -25.47 18.63
N GLU A 466 -1.76 -26.58 19.35
CA GLU A 466 -2.81 -27.57 19.66
C GLU A 466 -3.83 -27.07 20.70
N GLU A 467 -3.52 -25.97 21.41
CA GLU A 467 -4.37 -25.41 22.47
C GLU A 467 -5.36 -24.35 21.98
N THR A 468 -5.41 -24.05 20.67
CA THR A 468 -6.31 -23.03 20.14
C THR A 468 -7.65 -23.66 19.75
N PRO A 469 -8.73 -23.47 20.57
CA PRO A 469 -10.07 -23.96 20.25
C PRO A 469 -10.70 -23.20 19.09
#